data_4c4c44afaee9db64e0e1fa38e8861e36
#
_entry.id   4c4c44afaee9db64e0e1fa38e8861e36
#
_cell.length_a   1.000
_cell.length_b   1.000
_cell.length_c   1.000
_cell.angle_alpha   90.00
_cell.angle_beta   90.00
_cell.angle_gamma   90.00
#
_symmetry.space_group_name_H-M   'P 1'
#
loop_
_entity.id
_entity.type
_entity.pdbx_description
1 polymer ?
#
loop_
_entity_poly.entity_id
_entity_poly.type
_entity_poly.pdbx_seq_one_letter_code
_entity_poly.pdbx_strand_id
1 'polypeptide(L)'
;MSELKFSNRILRRFTETVAVELGADQFRVMVTLAKLPVEWTKPDTFNKMNAVESAQAYAQLQSAMRSHFGRGARGVLLRVGARLWNHLLEDAALGGRAQAAVIKRLPLAARRKQTLELLAKFIAGASGDVTVHSLDLDLLLVDHASPAADGQREASPICFITQGLIRESLYWATGASYDVEETACKAQGHHACEFKIVTGK
;
A
#
# COMPACT_ATOMS: atom_id res chain seq x y z
N MET A 1 22.48 4.69 0.87
CA MET A 1 21.11 4.28 1.28
C MET A 1 20.21 5.48 1.02
N SER A 2 19.26 5.40 0.10
CA SER A 2 18.29 6.48 -0.08
C SER A 2 17.44 6.59 1.19
N GLU A 3 17.28 7.79 1.69
CA GLU A 3 16.44 8.06 2.86
C GLU A 3 14.99 7.69 2.51
N LEU A 4 14.40 6.79 3.29
CA LEU A 4 13.04 6.30 3.06
C LEU A 4 12.04 7.46 3.22
N LYS A 5 11.34 7.83 2.16
CA LYS A 5 10.35 8.92 2.15
C LYS A 5 8.95 8.35 2.12
N PHE A 6 8.26 8.35 3.26
CA PHE A 6 6.88 7.92 3.36
C PHE A 6 5.97 9.03 3.85
N SER A 7 4.84 9.21 3.18
CA SER A 7 3.91 10.31 3.48
C SER A 7 3.15 10.06 4.79
N ASN A 8 3.23 11.02 5.73
CA ASN A 8 2.43 11.04 6.95
C ASN A 8 0.91 11.05 6.65
N ARG A 9 0.49 11.63 5.52
CA ARG A 9 -0.89 11.59 5.06
C ARG A 9 -1.34 10.16 4.72
N ILE A 10 -0.49 9.36 4.06
CA ILE A 10 -0.80 7.95 3.78
C ILE A 10 -0.83 7.17 5.09
N LEU A 11 0.11 7.42 6.00
CA LEU A 11 0.10 6.79 7.32
C LEU A 11 -1.20 7.10 8.09
N ARG A 12 -1.64 8.35 8.11
CA ARG A 12 -2.90 8.73 8.73
C ARG A 12 -4.07 7.96 8.13
N ARG A 13 -4.21 7.94 6.80
CA ARG A 13 -5.29 7.20 6.12
C ARG A 13 -5.22 5.70 6.38
N PHE A 14 -4.01 5.16 6.43
CA PHE A 14 -3.79 3.76 6.82
C PHE A 14 -4.30 3.49 8.24
N THR A 15 -3.93 4.32 9.23
CA THR A 15 -4.35 4.13 10.63
C THR A 15 -5.85 4.33 10.81
N GLU A 16 -6.46 5.31 10.15
CA GLU A 16 -7.92 5.48 10.08
C GLU A 16 -8.60 4.23 9.53
N THR A 17 -8.07 3.69 8.43
CA THR A 17 -8.60 2.47 7.79
C THR A 17 -8.46 1.24 8.70
N VAL A 18 -7.32 1.07 9.37
CA VAL A 18 -7.10 -0.01 10.33
C VAL A 18 -8.07 0.11 11.51
N ALA A 19 -8.26 1.31 12.05
CA ALA A 19 -9.19 1.55 13.15
C ALA A 19 -10.64 1.23 12.78
N VAL A 20 -11.06 1.52 11.55
CA VAL A 20 -12.39 1.14 11.03
C VAL A 20 -12.50 -0.36 10.81
N GLU A 21 -11.46 -1.01 10.28
CA GLU A 21 -11.48 -2.45 9.97
C GLU A 21 -11.48 -3.32 11.24
N LEU A 22 -10.73 -2.91 12.26
CA LEU A 22 -10.53 -3.69 13.49
C LEU A 22 -11.44 -3.25 14.65
N GLY A 23 -11.94 -2.01 14.61
CA GLY A 23 -12.53 -1.33 15.74
C GLY A 23 -11.48 -0.67 16.65
N ALA A 24 -11.93 0.36 17.40
CA ALA A 24 -11.05 1.23 18.19
C ALA A 24 -10.23 0.47 19.25
N ASP A 25 -10.81 -0.53 19.91
CA ASP A 25 -10.13 -1.28 20.96
C ASP A 25 -9.02 -2.17 20.41
N GLN A 26 -9.29 -2.89 19.33
CA GLN A 26 -8.26 -3.70 18.66
C GLN A 26 -7.16 -2.82 18.05
N PHE A 27 -7.51 -1.67 17.48
CA PHE A 27 -6.51 -0.72 17.00
C PHE A 27 -5.58 -0.25 18.12
N ARG A 28 -6.11 0.04 19.32
CA ARG A 28 -5.30 0.38 20.50
C ARG A 28 -4.34 -0.75 20.88
N VAL A 29 -4.80 -2.00 20.84
CA VAL A 29 -3.94 -3.17 21.03
C VAL A 29 -2.82 -3.22 20.00
N MET A 30 -3.13 -2.95 18.71
CA MET A 30 -2.10 -2.93 17.65
C MET A 30 -1.07 -1.84 17.88
N VAL A 31 -1.47 -0.63 18.27
CA VAL A 31 -0.56 0.49 18.61
C VAL A 31 0.39 0.07 19.76
N THR A 32 -0.14 -0.57 20.80
CA THR A 32 0.67 -1.06 21.93
C THR A 32 1.65 -2.16 21.50
N LEU A 33 1.19 -3.15 20.73
CA LEU A 33 2.05 -4.23 20.23
C LEU A 33 3.13 -3.73 19.26
N ALA A 34 2.82 -2.70 18.50
CA ALA A 34 3.77 -1.99 17.63
C ALA A 34 4.78 -1.14 18.42
N LYS A 35 4.68 -1.07 19.74
CA LYS A 35 5.51 -0.23 20.63
C LYS A 35 5.46 1.26 20.26
N LEU A 36 4.31 1.70 19.74
CA LEU A 36 4.05 3.08 19.40
C LEU A 36 3.40 3.80 20.60
N PRO A 37 3.61 5.12 20.74
CA PRO A 37 2.96 5.89 21.79
C PRO A 37 1.44 5.75 21.77
N VAL A 38 0.80 5.56 22.93
CA VAL A 38 -0.65 5.32 23.03
C VAL A 38 -1.48 6.51 22.49
N GLU A 39 -0.96 7.72 22.59
CA GLU A 39 -1.55 8.93 22.00
C GLU A 39 -1.74 8.82 20.47
N TRP A 40 -1.00 7.95 19.81
CA TRP A 40 -1.11 7.68 18.36
C TRP A 40 -2.37 6.87 17.96
N THR A 41 -3.20 6.54 18.92
CA THR A 41 -4.56 6.08 18.64
C THR A 41 -5.45 7.21 18.08
N LYS A 42 -4.99 8.48 18.15
CA LYS A 42 -5.68 9.62 17.57
C LYS A 42 -5.07 9.97 16.20
N PRO A 43 -5.85 9.91 15.11
CA PRO A 43 -5.33 10.12 13.75
C PRO A 43 -4.59 11.44 13.53
N ASP A 44 -4.98 12.50 14.21
CA ASP A 44 -4.34 13.83 14.07
C ASP A 44 -2.88 13.89 14.51
N THR A 45 -2.45 12.94 15.33
CA THR A 45 -1.07 12.84 15.81
C THR A 45 -0.09 12.57 14.65
N PHE A 46 -0.55 11.84 13.64
CA PHE A 46 0.27 11.48 12.48
C PHE A 46 0.58 12.66 11.55
N ASN A 47 -0.20 13.74 11.61
CA ASN A 47 0.03 14.93 10.77
C ASN A 47 1.37 15.64 11.05
N LYS A 48 1.98 15.39 12.20
CA LYS A 48 3.23 16.02 12.64
C LYS A 48 4.48 15.18 12.41
N MET A 49 4.31 13.93 11.94
CA MET A 49 5.44 13.03 11.74
C MET A 49 6.24 13.39 10.50
N ASN A 50 7.55 13.24 10.60
CA ASN A 50 8.42 13.28 9.43
C ASN A 50 8.32 11.99 8.61
N ALA A 51 8.95 11.95 7.45
CA ALA A 51 8.86 10.83 6.51
C ALA A 51 9.45 9.51 7.06
N VAL A 52 10.52 9.60 7.85
CA VAL A 52 11.19 8.43 8.45
C VAL A 52 10.33 7.84 9.56
N GLU A 53 9.86 8.69 10.49
CA GLU A 53 8.94 8.27 11.56
C GLU A 53 7.67 7.64 10.99
N SER A 54 7.13 8.21 9.91
CA SER A 54 5.94 7.69 9.23
C SER A 54 6.17 6.30 8.64
N ALA A 55 7.33 6.08 8.01
CA ALA A 55 7.70 4.78 7.46
C ALA A 55 7.87 3.73 8.56
N GLN A 56 8.54 4.08 9.66
CA GLN A 56 8.74 3.19 10.80
C GLN A 56 7.41 2.80 11.46
N ALA A 57 6.53 3.77 11.72
CA ALA A 57 5.21 3.50 12.28
C ALA A 57 4.37 2.60 11.37
N TYR A 58 4.42 2.83 10.06
CA TYR A 58 3.73 2.01 9.07
C TYR A 58 4.22 0.55 9.08
N ALA A 59 5.54 0.34 9.10
CA ALA A 59 6.15 -0.99 9.18
C ALA A 59 5.80 -1.71 10.50
N GLN A 60 5.94 -1.00 11.63
CA GLN A 60 5.70 -1.55 12.97
C GLN A 60 4.24 -1.97 13.17
N LEU A 61 3.27 -1.16 12.74
CA LEU A 61 1.85 -1.51 12.81
C LEU A 61 1.53 -2.77 11.98
N GLN A 62 2.05 -2.88 10.76
CA GLN A 62 1.85 -4.07 9.94
C GLN A 62 2.52 -5.30 10.55
N SER A 63 3.71 -5.16 11.13
CA SER A 63 4.40 -6.24 11.84
C SER A 63 3.59 -6.70 13.05
N ALA A 64 3.06 -5.78 13.86
CA ALA A 64 2.18 -6.09 14.98
C ALA A 64 0.91 -6.83 14.53
N MET A 65 0.29 -6.38 13.44
CA MET A 65 -0.90 -7.05 12.87
C MET A 65 -0.56 -8.47 12.38
N ARG A 66 0.59 -8.67 11.70
CA ARG A 66 1.01 -10.01 11.27
C ARG A 66 1.24 -10.94 12.47
N SER A 67 1.93 -10.47 13.49
CA SER A 67 2.19 -11.23 14.70
C SER A 67 0.91 -11.59 15.45
N HIS A 68 -0.02 -10.64 15.57
CA HIS A 68 -1.26 -10.82 16.32
C HIS A 68 -2.27 -11.75 15.62
N PHE A 69 -2.49 -11.55 14.33
CA PHE A 69 -3.49 -12.31 13.56
C PHE A 69 -2.94 -13.58 12.92
N GLY A 70 -1.62 -13.79 12.94
CA GLY A 70 -0.99 -14.96 12.35
C GLY A 70 -1.42 -15.18 10.90
N ARG A 71 -1.94 -16.37 10.59
CA ARG A 71 -2.42 -16.72 9.24
C ARG A 71 -3.57 -15.83 8.76
N GLY A 72 -4.36 -15.25 9.65
CA GLY A 72 -5.46 -14.35 9.32
C GLY A 72 -5.02 -12.95 8.89
N ALA A 73 -3.80 -12.55 9.22
CA ALA A 73 -3.28 -11.21 8.96
C ALA A 73 -3.34 -10.82 7.48
N ARG A 74 -3.01 -11.76 6.57
CA ARG A 74 -3.06 -11.52 5.13
C ARG A 74 -4.42 -10.99 4.68
N GLY A 75 -5.51 -11.64 5.10
CA GLY A 75 -6.86 -11.23 4.72
C GLY A 75 -7.22 -9.84 5.23
N VAL A 76 -6.87 -9.53 6.48
CA VAL A 76 -7.09 -8.22 7.10
C VAL A 76 -6.32 -7.13 6.35
N LEU A 77 -5.01 -7.34 6.12
CA LEU A 77 -4.14 -6.36 5.47
C LEU A 77 -4.53 -6.12 4.00
N LEU A 78 -4.97 -7.15 3.28
CA LEU A 78 -5.52 -7.00 1.92
C LEU A 78 -6.76 -6.10 1.92
N ARG A 79 -7.70 -6.29 2.86
CA ARG A 79 -8.90 -5.44 2.96
C ARG A 79 -8.55 -4.00 3.35
N VAL A 80 -7.61 -3.81 4.27
CA VAL A 80 -7.09 -2.47 4.60
C VAL A 80 -6.52 -1.79 3.36
N GLY A 81 -5.71 -2.50 2.57
CA GLY A 81 -5.17 -1.98 1.31
C GLY A 81 -6.25 -1.62 0.30
N ALA A 82 -7.27 -2.47 0.15
CA ALA A 82 -8.40 -2.18 -0.74
C ALA A 82 -9.16 -0.91 -0.33
N ARG A 83 -9.48 -0.76 0.96
CA ARG A 83 -10.15 0.47 1.44
C ARG A 83 -9.29 1.72 1.32
N LEU A 84 -7.98 1.58 1.53
CA LEU A 84 -7.05 2.69 1.44
C LEU A 84 -7.02 3.31 0.03
N TRP A 85 -7.24 2.53 -1.03
CA TRP A 85 -7.33 3.06 -2.39
C TRP A 85 -8.38 4.17 -2.53
N ASN A 86 -9.58 4.00 -1.96
CA ASN A 86 -10.63 5.00 -2.02
C ASN A 86 -10.21 6.30 -1.32
N HIS A 87 -9.57 6.21 -0.16
CA HIS A 87 -9.03 7.38 0.55
C HIS A 87 -7.93 8.10 -0.24
N LEU A 88 -7.07 7.36 -0.95
CA LEU A 88 -6.06 7.98 -1.81
C LEU A 88 -6.69 8.76 -2.97
N LEU A 89 -7.77 8.25 -3.55
CA LEU A 89 -8.54 8.95 -4.59
C LEU A 89 -9.25 10.19 -4.05
N GLU A 90 -9.91 10.09 -2.90
CA GLU A 90 -10.59 11.22 -2.23
C GLU A 90 -9.62 12.35 -1.93
N ASP A 91 -8.43 11.98 -1.47
CA ASP A 91 -7.38 12.90 -1.09
C ASP A 91 -6.54 13.43 -2.28
N ALA A 92 -6.73 12.89 -3.47
CA ALA A 92 -5.94 13.27 -4.63
C ALA A 92 -6.12 14.77 -4.97
N ALA A 93 -5.02 15.43 -5.30
CA ALA A 93 -5.05 16.77 -5.86
C ALA A 93 -5.82 16.80 -7.20
N LEU A 94 -6.23 17.99 -7.65
CA LEU A 94 -7.01 18.18 -8.88
C LEU A 94 -6.43 17.40 -10.08
N GLY A 95 -5.11 17.41 -10.26
CA GLY A 95 -4.43 16.66 -11.34
C GLY A 95 -4.63 15.13 -11.23
N GLY A 96 -4.56 14.58 -10.02
CA GLY A 96 -4.80 13.15 -9.78
C GLY A 96 -6.26 12.75 -10.03
N ARG A 97 -7.20 13.59 -9.62
CA ARG A 97 -8.64 13.38 -9.89
C ARG A 97 -8.96 13.47 -11.39
N ALA A 98 -8.37 14.44 -12.08
CA ALA A 98 -8.52 14.56 -13.53
C ALA A 98 -7.94 13.33 -14.26
N GLN A 99 -6.75 12.87 -13.86
CA GLN A 99 -6.16 11.64 -14.39
C GLN A 99 -7.06 10.42 -14.13
N ALA A 100 -7.61 10.26 -12.93
CA ALA A 100 -8.54 9.19 -12.59
C ALA A 100 -9.80 9.19 -13.48
N ALA A 101 -10.36 10.37 -13.78
CA ALA A 101 -11.51 10.51 -14.67
C ALA A 101 -11.19 10.12 -16.13
N VAL A 102 -9.99 10.45 -16.61
CA VAL A 102 -9.53 10.08 -17.95
C VAL A 102 -9.28 8.57 -18.06
N ILE A 103 -8.68 7.96 -17.05
CA ILE A 103 -8.35 6.52 -17.03
C ILE A 103 -9.58 5.67 -17.36
N LYS A 104 -10.75 5.98 -16.78
CA LYS A 104 -11.99 5.20 -17.00
C LYS A 104 -12.48 5.22 -18.45
N ARG A 105 -12.00 6.14 -19.28
CA ARG A 105 -12.36 6.28 -20.70
C ARG A 105 -11.38 5.60 -21.65
N LEU A 106 -10.24 5.12 -21.15
CA LEU A 106 -9.21 4.49 -21.96
C LEU A 106 -9.60 3.06 -22.37
N PRO A 107 -9.02 2.53 -23.46
CA PRO A 107 -9.07 1.11 -23.78
C PRO A 107 -8.53 0.25 -22.62
N LEU A 108 -9.01 -0.98 -22.48
CA LEU A 108 -8.77 -1.82 -21.31
C LEU A 108 -7.28 -2.00 -20.95
N ALA A 109 -6.42 -2.27 -21.93
CA ALA A 109 -4.98 -2.45 -21.70
C ALA A 109 -4.32 -1.17 -21.17
N ALA A 110 -4.60 -0.02 -21.80
CA ALA A 110 -4.11 1.29 -21.36
C ALA A 110 -4.68 1.65 -19.98
N ARG A 111 -5.94 1.32 -19.71
CA ARG A 111 -6.61 1.56 -18.43
C ARG A 111 -5.91 0.85 -17.29
N ARG A 112 -5.56 -0.42 -17.44
CA ARG A 112 -4.82 -1.20 -16.43
C ARG A 112 -3.48 -0.55 -16.11
N LYS A 113 -2.66 -0.27 -17.13
CA LYS A 113 -1.35 0.32 -16.97
C LYS A 113 -1.42 1.70 -16.34
N GLN A 114 -2.27 2.59 -16.85
CA GLN A 114 -2.43 3.96 -16.33
C GLN A 114 -2.95 3.99 -14.89
N THR A 115 -3.75 2.99 -14.49
CA THR A 115 -4.21 2.84 -13.10
C THR A 115 -3.06 2.52 -12.17
N LEU A 116 -2.19 1.58 -12.55
CA LEU A 116 -1.00 1.25 -11.76
C LEU A 116 0.00 2.41 -11.71
N GLU A 117 0.16 3.15 -12.79
CA GLU A 117 0.99 4.37 -12.80
C GLU A 117 0.42 5.48 -11.89
N LEU A 118 -0.91 5.61 -11.83
CA LEU A 118 -1.56 6.52 -10.88
C LEU A 118 -1.36 6.05 -9.43
N LEU A 119 -1.51 4.75 -9.15
CA LEU A 119 -1.23 4.18 -7.84
C LEU A 119 0.24 4.41 -7.46
N ALA A 120 1.18 4.15 -8.36
CA ALA A 120 2.61 4.40 -8.14
C ALA A 120 2.87 5.86 -7.71
N LYS A 121 2.25 6.83 -8.39
CA LYS A 121 2.35 8.25 -8.01
C LYS A 121 1.77 8.54 -6.62
N PHE A 122 0.70 7.87 -6.24
CA PHE A 122 0.10 8.07 -4.90
C PHE A 122 1.01 7.55 -3.79
N ILE A 123 1.62 6.38 -3.97
CA ILE A 123 2.48 5.77 -2.93
C ILE A 123 3.91 6.33 -2.92
N ALA A 124 4.52 6.56 -4.08
CA ALA A 124 5.89 7.07 -4.19
C ALA A 124 5.98 8.60 -4.14
N GLY A 125 4.88 9.30 -4.42
CA GLY A 125 4.94 10.75 -4.59
C GLY A 125 5.88 11.15 -5.73
N ALA A 126 6.80 12.07 -5.46
CA ALA A 126 7.78 12.57 -6.44
C ALA A 126 9.08 11.75 -6.46
N SER A 127 9.26 10.73 -5.61
CA SER A 127 10.54 10.02 -5.48
C SER A 127 10.86 9.12 -6.70
N GLY A 128 9.83 8.65 -7.40
CA GLY A 128 10.00 7.71 -8.52
C GLY A 128 10.39 6.28 -8.09
N ASP A 129 10.32 5.98 -6.78
CA ASP A 129 10.71 4.67 -6.25
C ASP A 129 9.74 3.54 -6.59
N VAL A 130 8.59 3.84 -7.19
CA VAL A 130 7.62 2.86 -7.66
C VAL A 130 7.43 2.99 -9.16
N THR A 131 7.66 1.90 -9.88
CA THR A 131 7.60 1.85 -11.34
C THR A 131 6.65 0.76 -11.84
N VAL A 132 6.14 0.93 -13.07
CA VAL A 132 5.23 -0.03 -13.72
C VAL A 132 5.81 -0.44 -15.06
N HIS A 133 5.96 -1.74 -15.25
CA HIS A 133 6.50 -2.34 -16.46
C HIS A 133 5.47 -3.24 -17.14
N SER A 134 5.58 -3.38 -18.45
CA SER A 134 4.82 -4.36 -19.22
C SER A 134 5.68 -5.59 -19.43
N LEU A 135 5.14 -6.78 -19.14
CA LEU A 135 5.75 -8.09 -19.34
C LEU A 135 4.85 -8.87 -20.31
N ASP A 136 5.06 -8.72 -21.61
CA ASP A 136 4.20 -9.28 -22.66
C ASP A 136 2.72 -8.92 -22.42
N LEU A 137 1.92 -9.89 -21.96
CA LEU A 137 0.50 -9.71 -21.63
C LEU A 137 0.26 -9.27 -20.18
N ASP A 138 1.25 -9.42 -19.31
CA ASP A 138 1.14 -9.12 -17.89
C ASP A 138 1.72 -7.73 -17.54
N LEU A 139 1.49 -7.31 -16.31
CA LEU A 139 2.07 -6.07 -15.77
C LEU A 139 2.90 -6.40 -14.52
N LEU A 140 3.93 -5.59 -14.29
CA LEU A 140 4.76 -5.66 -13.10
C LEU A 140 4.82 -4.29 -12.43
N LEU A 141 4.47 -4.22 -11.15
CA LEU A 141 4.73 -3.05 -10.31
C LEU A 141 5.94 -3.36 -9.43
N VAL A 142 6.94 -2.48 -9.46
CA VAL A 142 8.18 -2.59 -8.67
C VAL A 142 8.25 -1.45 -7.68
N ASP A 143 8.37 -1.78 -6.39
CA ASP A 143 8.52 -0.82 -5.29
C ASP A 143 9.92 -0.97 -4.65
N HIS A 144 10.81 -0.04 -4.98
CA HIS A 144 12.17 -0.01 -4.47
C HIS A 144 12.26 0.51 -3.04
N ALA A 145 11.33 1.35 -2.61
CA ALA A 145 11.30 1.93 -1.27
C ALA A 145 10.64 0.98 -0.25
N SER A 146 9.49 0.44 -0.58
CA SER A 146 8.64 -0.46 0.21
C SER A 146 8.73 -0.27 1.74
N PRO A 147 8.11 0.76 2.30
CA PRO A 147 8.20 1.05 3.74
C PRO A 147 7.69 -0.11 4.61
N ALA A 148 6.77 -0.94 4.09
CA ALA A 148 6.28 -2.12 4.81
C ALA A 148 7.35 -3.17 5.06
N ALA A 149 8.34 -3.27 4.18
CA ALA A 149 9.41 -4.26 4.22
C ALA A 149 10.72 -3.70 4.82
N ASP A 150 10.78 -2.38 5.08
CA ASP A 150 11.98 -1.75 5.59
C ASP A 150 12.32 -2.25 7.00
N GLY A 151 13.58 -2.71 7.18
CA GLY A 151 14.05 -3.29 8.44
C GLY A 151 13.40 -4.63 8.83
N GLN A 152 12.52 -5.20 7.99
CA GLN A 152 11.88 -6.49 8.24
C GLN A 152 12.74 -7.64 7.66
N ARG A 153 12.66 -8.82 8.32
CA ARG A 153 13.26 -10.08 7.82
C ARG A 153 12.23 -11.18 7.97
N GLU A 154 11.76 -11.70 6.85
CA GLU A 154 10.65 -12.66 6.80
C GLU A 154 10.96 -13.78 5.78
N ALA A 155 10.44 -14.97 6.03
CA ALA A 155 10.59 -16.10 5.12
C ALA A 155 9.69 -16.05 3.89
N SER A 156 8.64 -15.18 3.92
CA SER A 156 7.64 -15.03 2.86
C SER A 156 7.36 -13.55 2.60
N PRO A 157 6.78 -13.21 1.43
CA PRO A 157 6.36 -11.85 1.12
C PRO A 157 5.35 -11.30 2.13
N ILE A 158 5.43 -9.99 2.42
CA ILE A 158 4.64 -9.34 3.49
C ILE A 158 3.89 -8.08 3.07
N CYS A 159 4.02 -7.62 1.82
CA CYS A 159 3.47 -6.32 1.39
C CYS A 159 1.98 -6.43 1.02
N PHE A 160 1.18 -7.08 1.88
CA PHE A 160 -0.23 -7.36 1.62
C PHE A 160 -1.09 -6.11 1.42
N ILE A 161 -0.74 -4.98 2.05
CA ILE A 161 -1.47 -3.72 1.83
C ILE A 161 -1.26 -3.22 0.40
N THR A 162 -0.01 -3.24 -0.09
CA THR A 162 0.29 -2.87 -1.48
C THR A 162 -0.42 -3.81 -2.46
N GLN A 163 -0.44 -5.12 -2.15
CA GLN A 163 -1.19 -6.10 -2.94
C GLN A 163 -2.70 -5.77 -2.96
N GLY A 164 -3.27 -5.37 -1.82
CA GLY A 164 -4.66 -4.94 -1.70
C GLY A 164 -4.96 -3.67 -2.49
N LEU A 165 -4.07 -2.67 -2.42
CA LEU A 165 -4.14 -1.43 -3.21
C LEU A 165 -4.14 -1.72 -4.72
N ILE A 166 -3.23 -2.58 -5.19
CA ILE A 166 -3.15 -2.97 -6.61
C ILE A 166 -4.46 -3.62 -7.07
N ARG A 167 -4.97 -4.60 -6.33
CA ARG A 167 -6.21 -5.32 -6.66
C ARG A 167 -7.40 -4.38 -6.75
N GLU A 168 -7.57 -3.51 -5.75
CA GLU A 168 -8.70 -2.60 -5.69
C GLU A 168 -8.60 -1.49 -6.74
N SER A 169 -7.41 -0.95 -6.98
CA SER A 169 -7.23 0.09 -8.01
C SER A 169 -7.59 -0.44 -9.40
N LEU A 170 -7.20 -1.67 -9.71
CA LEU A 170 -7.55 -2.31 -10.97
C LEU A 170 -9.06 -2.64 -11.06
N TYR A 171 -9.65 -3.14 -9.97
CA TYR A 171 -11.10 -3.38 -9.90
C TYR A 171 -11.89 -2.07 -10.10
N TRP A 172 -11.49 -1.00 -9.41
CA TRP A 172 -12.07 0.34 -9.58
C TRP A 172 -12.04 0.83 -11.03
N ALA A 173 -10.93 0.56 -11.73
CA ALA A 173 -10.75 1.03 -13.10
C ALA A 173 -11.48 0.18 -14.13
N THR A 174 -11.56 -1.14 -13.93
CA THR A 174 -11.96 -2.09 -14.97
C THR A 174 -13.24 -2.87 -14.65
N GLY A 175 -13.66 -2.93 -13.38
CA GLY A 175 -14.73 -3.79 -12.89
C GLY A 175 -14.36 -5.28 -12.83
N ALA A 176 -13.10 -5.63 -13.09
CA ALA A 176 -12.63 -7.02 -13.10
C ALA A 176 -11.59 -7.25 -11.99
N SER A 177 -11.58 -8.46 -11.43
CA SER A 177 -10.56 -8.90 -10.48
C SER A 177 -9.35 -9.46 -11.22
N TYR A 178 -8.17 -9.22 -10.68
CA TYR A 178 -6.90 -9.71 -11.23
C TYR A 178 -6.15 -10.52 -10.18
N ASP A 179 -5.44 -11.55 -10.64
CA ASP A 179 -4.48 -12.25 -9.81
C ASP A 179 -3.23 -11.35 -9.66
N VAL A 180 -2.90 -11.03 -8.42
CA VAL A 180 -1.75 -10.22 -8.05
C VAL A 180 -0.90 -11.04 -7.10
N GLU A 181 0.36 -11.25 -7.45
CA GLU A 181 1.32 -12.01 -6.66
C GLU A 181 2.54 -11.16 -6.37
N GLU A 182 2.98 -11.12 -5.11
CA GLU A 182 4.27 -10.56 -4.72
C GLU A 182 5.34 -11.61 -4.97
N THR A 183 6.09 -11.48 -6.07
CA THR A 183 7.10 -12.45 -6.55
C THR A 183 8.48 -12.21 -5.96
N ALA A 184 8.77 -10.99 -5.48
CA ALA A 184 9.98 -10.63 -4.75
C ALA A 184 9.62 -9.66 -3.63
N CYS A 185 10.28 -9.78 -2.47
CA CYS A 185 10.05 -8.92 -1.32
C CYS A 185 11.36 -8.52 -0.66
N LYS A 186 11.52 -7.24 -0.33
CA LYS A 186 12.70 -6.74 0.39
C LYS A 186 12.88 -7.41 1.76
N ALA A 187 11.80 -7.79 2.42
CA ALA A 187 11.86 -8.51 3.70
C ALA A 187 12.49 -9.91 3.55
N GLN A 188 12.51 -10.48 2.35
CA GLN A 188 13.19 -11.74 2.02
C GLN A 188 14.63 -11.52 1.54
N GLY A 189 15.12 -10.28 1.50
CA GLY A 189 16.45 -9.93 1.03
C GLY A 189 16.56 -9.55 -0.44
N HIS A 190 15.43 -9.40 -1.16
CA HIS A 190 15.43 -8.86 -2.53
C HIS A 190 15.68 -7.34 -2.55
N HIS A 191 16.09 -6.80 -3.70
CA HIS A 191 16.37 -5.37 -3.86
C HIS A 191 15.12 -4.50 -3.89
N ALA A 192 13.99 -5.07 -4.33
CA ALA A 192 12.68 -4.40 -4.41
C ALA A 192 11.57 -5.37 -4.03
N CYS A 193 10.36 -4.84 -3.79
CA CYS A 193 9.14 -5.63 -3.78
C CYS A 193 8.54 -5.60 -5.18
N GLU A 194 8.29 -6.77 -5.75
CA GLU A 194 7.79 -6.94 -7.11
C GLU A 194 6.41 -7.61 -7.09
N PHE A 195 5.45 -6.98 -7.75
CA PHE A 195 4.09 -7.47 -7.84
C PHE A 195 3.76 -7.78 -9.29
N LYS A 196 3.61 -9.06 -9.60
CA LYS A 196 3.14 -9.52 -10.92
C LYS A 196 1.62 -9.49 -10.96
N ILE A 197 1.07 -8.88 -12.00
CA ILE A 197 -0.35 -8.78 -12.27
C ILE A 197 -0.68 -9.57 -13.54
N VAL A 198 -1.40 -10.69 -13.39
CA VAL A 198 -1.80 -11.53 -14.51
C VAL A 198 -2.99 -10.91 -15.23
N THR A 199 -2.81 -10.50 -16.47
CA THR A 199 -3.84 -9.82 -17.27
C THR A 199 -4.26 -10.60 -18.52
N GLY A 200 -3.52 -11.63 -18.91
CA GLY A 200 -3.72 -12.46 -20.09
C GLY A 200 -4.62 -13.66 -19.83
N LYS A 201 -5.87 -13.43 -19.38
CA LYS A 201 -6.94 -14.44 -19.44
C LYS A 201 -8.05 -13.97 -20.34
#